data_4ca4c187dfc7ef56f14dbd6b2c759d1c
#
_entry.id   4ca4c187dfc7ef56f14dbd6b2c759d1c
#
_cell.length_a   1.000
_cell.length_b   1.000
_cell.length_c   1.000
_cell.angle_alpha   90.00
_cell.angle_beta   90.00
_cell.angle_gamma   90.00
#
_symmetry.space_group_name_H-M   'P 1'
#
loop_
_entity.id
_entity.type
_entity.pdbx_description
1 polymer ?
#
loop_
_entity_poly.entity_id
_entity_poly.type
_entity_poly.pdbx_seq_one_letter_code
_entity_poly.pdbx_strand_id
1 'polypeptide(L)'
;DAALYRQRLELLFPKEKRALKRYFKDVARAYSWMTLNYVRQVVPQQVAPLIGLAQKMHTSLACETTAHYMNRRFRDPALRTLLTMHWGDYGVEPERSAFVAHAMIVGHYMNGAWFPRGGSGQISRMIEEKIRANGGEIRVSQSVEEILVQNGRAVGVRITDTSGTHPVTYEERAPIIVSGVGASETYNRLLPTQGSIGKLTEERRKAIARMGHGGTAVIVYITLDHYPEGIDGSNIWINEGDGSQTPAELTTSLLNGTPQTAFVSFPGLKAGDQYATAEIVSFVEAGAFRTWEDTMKGDRGSDYDLLKSTMARGLIALVDRTLPGF
;
A
#
# COMPACT_ATOMS: atom_id res chain seq x y z
N ASP A 1 21.73 -4.32 4.90
CA ASP A 1 22.52 -3.65 5.95
C ASP A 1 22.40 -2.13 5.81
N ALA A 2 21.88 -1.47 6.84
CA ALA A 2 21.63 -0.03 6.86
C ALA A 2 22.93 0.81 6.72
N ALA A 3 24.04 0.33 7.25
CA ALA A 3 25.33 1.04 7.15
C ALA A 3 25.87 1.00 5.71
N LEU A 4 25.78 -0.16 5.06
CA LEU A 4 26.16 -0.35 3.67
C LEU A 4 25.29 0.50 2.73
N TYR A 5 23.96 0.55 2.97
CA TYR A 5 23.04 1.39 2.20
C TYR A 5 23.45 2.88 2.27
N ARG A 6 23.69 3.39 3.49
CA ARG A 6 24.17 4.78 3.68
C ARG A 6 25.49 5.04 2.97
N GLN A 7 26.43 4.13 3.10
CA GLN A 7 27.74 4.24 2.45
C GLN A 7 27.60 4.29 0.93
N ARG A 8 26.80 3.42 0.33
CA ARG A 8 26.53 3.43 -1.11
C ARG A 8 25.92 4.74 -1.59
N LEU A 9 24.93 5.27 -0.86
CA LEU A 9 24.34 6.58 -1.17
C LEU A 9 25.37 7.71 -1.09
N GLU A 10 26.23 7.72 -0.07
CA GLU A 10 27.30 8.73 0.08
C GLU A 10 28.34 8.64 -1.04
N LEU A 11 28.62 7.44 -1.58
CA LEU A 11 29.52 7.24 -2.73
C LEU A 11 28.86 7.70 -4.03
N LEU A 12 27.60 7.38 -4.27
CA LEU A 12 26.88 7.77 -5.48
C LEU A 12 26.58 9.29 -5.52
N PHE A 13 26.35 9.90 -4.36
CA PHE A 13 25.97 11.32 -4.23
C PHE A 13 26.90 12.07 -3.27
N PRO A 14 28.20 12.20 -3.57
CA PRO A 14 29.19 12.77 -2.64
C PRO A 14 28.92 14.23 -2.26
N LYS A 15 28.26 15.01 -3.14
CA LYS A 15 27.87 16.40 -2.87
C LYS A 15 26.72 16.51 -1.87
N GLU A 16 25.93 15.44 -1.68
CA GLU A 16 24.77 15.38 -0.79
C GLU A 16 25.06 14.70 0.57
N LYS A 17 26.32 14.33 0.84
CA LYS A 17 26.72 13.60 2.05
C LYS A 17 26.21 14.22 3.37
N ARG A 18 26.25 15.54 3.49
CA ARG A 18 25.75 16.24 4.68
C ARG A 18 24.21 16.15 4.78
N ALA A 19 23.53 16.28 3.64
CA ALA A 19 22.07 16.17 3.55
C ALA A 19 21.61 14.76 3.87
N LEU A 20 22.27 13.72 3.34
CA LEU A 20 22.04 12.30 3.64
C LEU A 20 22.18 12.02 5.14
N LYS A 21 23.27 12.49 5.77
CA LYS A 21 23.45 12.32 7.22
C LYS A 21 22.31 12.95 8.04
N ARG A 22 21.81 14.09 7.60
CA ARG A 22 20.67 14.76 8.25
C ARG A 22 19.37 14.01 8.00
N TYR A 23 19.14 13.53 6.77
CA TYR A 23 17.97 12.75 6.37
C TYR A 23 17.79 11.52 7.27
N PHE A 24 18.80 10.70 7.47
CA PHE A 24 18.68 9.51 8.33
C PHE A 24 18.37 9.86 9.80
N LYS A 25 18.86 11.00 10.29
CA LYS A 25 18.48 11.49 11.62
C LYS A 25 17.02 11.93 11.65
N ASP A 26 16.55 12.61 10.61
CA ASP A 26 15.19 13.12 10.52
C ASP A 26 14.18 11.97 10.30
N VAL A 27 14.57 10.92 9.55
CA VAL A 27 13.80 9.66 9.46
C VAL A 27 13.63 9.03 10.85
N ALA A 28 14.71 8.89 11.63
CA ALA A 28 14.63 8.33 12.98
C ALA A 28 13.72 9.16 13.90
N ARG A 29 13.76 10.49 13.79
CA ARG A 29 12.89 11.40 14.57
C ARG A 29 11.42 11.27 14.20
N ALA A 30 11.10 11.24 12.90
CA ALA A 30 9.74 11.06 12.42
C ALA A 30 9.20 9.66 12.78
N TYR A 31 10.02 8.62 12.66
CA TYR A 31 9.68 7.27 13.12
C TYR A 31 9.36 7.24 14.62
N SER A 32 10.21 7.85 15.45
CA SER A 32 9.98 7.95 16.90
C SER A 32 8.71 8.75 17.22
N TRP A 33 8.40 9.79 16.47
CA TRP A 33 7.18 10.56 16.60
C TRP A 33 5.93 9.67 16.42
N MET A 34 5.91 8.81 15.41
CA MET A 34 4.80 7.88 15.19
C MET A 34 4.73 6.81 16.29
N THR A 35 5.86 6.27 16.71
CA THR A 35 5.91 5.34 17.85
C THR A 35 5.29 5.96 19.10
N LEU A 36 5.65 7.20 19.42
CA LEU A 36 5.05 7.94 20.54
C LEU A 36 3.54 8.16 20.34
N ASN A 37 3.09 8.34 19.10
CA ASN A 37 1.66 8.49 18.80
C ASN A 37 0.88 7.19 19.13
N TYR A 38 1.42 6.02 18.80
CA TYR A 38 0.81 4.74 19.17
C TYR A 38 0.86 4.53 20.70
N VAL A 39 2.00 4.76 21.33
CA VAL A 39 2.15 4.62 22.80
C VAL A 39 1.15 5.52 23.52
N ARG A 40 0.97 6.77 23.07
CA ARG A 40 0.01 7.72 23.65
C ARG A 40 -1.43 7.20 23.68
N GLN A 41 -1.81 6.33 22.74
CA GLN A 41 -3.18 5.78 22.64
C GLN A 41 -3.43 4.64 23.62
N VAL A 42 -2.37 3.99 24.14
CA VAL A 42 -2.48 2.81 25.00
C VAL A 42 -2.06 3.06 26.46
N VAL A 43 -1.45 4.20 26.74
CA VAL A 43 -1.08 4.57 28.11
C VAL A 43 -2.25 5.19 28.88
N PRO A 44 -2.22 5.19 30.23
CA PRO A 44 -3.20 5.89 31.06
C PRO A 44 -3.33 7.38 30.68
N GLN A 45 -4.57 7.90 30.77
CA GLN A 45 -4.87 9.29 30.40
C GLN A 45 -4.02 10.34 31.11
N GLN A 46 -3.52 10.04 32.32
CA GLN A 46 -2.65 10.93 33.10
C GLN A 46 -1.25 11.09 32.45
N VAL A 47 -0.76 10.05 31.74
CA VAL A 47 0.57 10.04 31.09
C VAL A 47 0.52 10.58 29.66
N ALA A 48 -0.60 10.40 28.98
CA ALA A 48 -0.77 10.77 27.56
C ALA A 48 -0.39 12.24 27.25
N PRO A 49 -0.66 13.27 28.09
CA PRO A 49 -0.26 14.66 27.85
C PRO A 49 1.26 14.87 27.83
N LEU A 50 2.02 14.14 28.67
CA LEU A 50 3.48 14.24 28.70
C LEU A 50 4.09 13.73 27.39
N ILE A 51 3.58 12.60 26.88
CA ILE A 51 3.99 12.05 25.57
C ILE A 51 3.62 13.05 24.47
N GLY A 52 2.42 13.65 24.54
CA GLY A 52 1.98 14.67 23.57
C GLY A 52 2.90 15.91 23.54
N LEU A 53 3.46 16.31 24.66
CA LEU A 53 4.44 17.40 24.72
C LEU A 53 5.76 17.02 24.01
N ALA A 54 6.26 15.81 24.25
CA ALA A 54 7.45 15.29 23.55
C ALA A 54 7.24 15.19 22.04
N GLN A 55 6.04 14.80 21.58
CA GLN A 55 5.69 14.75 20.16
C GLN A 55 5.72 16.13 19.48
N LYS A 56 5.29 17.21 20.17
CA LYS A 56 5.23 18.55 19.59
C LYS A 56 6.54 19.00 18.96
N MET A 57 7.68 18.58 19.51
CA MET A 57 9.01 18.95 19.02
C MET A 57 9.29 18.51 17.57
N HIS A 58 8.63 17.45 17.12
CA HIS A 58 8.86 16.87 15.79
C HIS A 58 7.60 16.82 14.92
N THR A 59 6.48 17.40 15.36
CA THR A 59 5.22 17.39 14.60
C THR A 59 5.35 18.06 13.25
N SER A 60 6.01 19.23 13.17
CA SER A 60 6.23 19.92 11.89
C SER A 60 7.01 19.06 10.90
N LEU A 61 8.07 18.39 11.36
CA LEU A 61 8.84 17.44 10.54
C LEU A 61 8.00 16.23 10.11
N ALA A 62 7.25 15.65 11.03
CA ALA A 62 6.47 14.45 10.76
C ALA A 62 5.30 14.69 9.80
N CYS A 63 4.68 15.88 9.89
CA CYS A 63 3.45 16.21 9.16
C CYS A 63 3.67 17.02 7.88
N GLU A 64 4.90 17.49 7.58
CA GLU A 64 5.17 18.10 6.27
C GLU A 64 5.07 17.03 5.16
N THR A 65 4.80 17.45 3.91
CA THR A 65 4.75 16.46 2.82
C THR A 65 6.15 15.91 2.51
N THR A 66 6.19 14.65 2.09
CA THR A 66 7.45 13.98 1.70
C THR A 66 8.17 14.76 0.61
N ALA A 67 7.44 15.20 -0.43
CA ALA A 67 8.01 16.01 -1.51
C ALA A 67 8.60 17.32 -1.01
N HIS A 68 7.88 18.04 -0.12
CA HIS A 68 8.41 19.29 0.48
C HIS A 68 9.71 19.04 1.24
N TYR A 69 9.74 17.98 2.08
CA TYR A 69 10.95 17.57 2.79
C TYR A 69 12.11 17.29 1.82
N MET A 70 11.89 16.49 0.78
CA MET A 70 12.93 16.11 -0.18
C MET A 70 13.45 17.31 -0.96
N ASN A 71 12.58 18.18 -1.45
CA ASN A 71 12.94 19.37 -2.22
C ASN A 71 13.80 20.38 -1.43
N ARG A 72 13.49 20.59 -0.15
CA ARG A 72 14.29 21.47 0.70
C ARG A 72 15.58 20.84 1.24
N ARG A 73 15.67 19.50 1.24
CA ARG A 73 16.79 18.75 1.79
C ARG A 73 17.87 18.44 0.75
N PHE A 74 17.48 18.05 -0.46
CA PHE A 74 18.37 17.56 -1.50
C PHE A 74 18.30 18.41 -2.76
N ARG A 75 19.46 18.70 -3.35
CA ARG A 75 19.57 19.44 -4.61
C ARG A 75 19.47 18.53 -5.81
N ASP A 76 20.00 17.31 -5.69
CA ASP A 76 20.06 16.33 -6.77
C ASP A 76 18.68 15.68 -6.98
N PRO A 77 18.05 15.83 -8.17
CA PRO A 77 16.75 15.25 -8.46
C PRO A 77 16.79 13.71 -8.50
N ALA A 78 17.88 13.11 -9.02
CA ALA A 78 18.00 11.65 -9.08
C ALA A 78 18.04 11.04 -7.66
N LEU A 79 18.73 11.71 -6.71
CA LEU A 79 18.71 11.27 -5.32
C LEU A 79 17.31 11.39 -4.70
N ARG A 80 16.57 12.47 -4.97
CA ARG A 80 15.20 12.62 -4.48
C ARG A 80 14.31 11.47 -4.96
N THR A 81 14.37 11.18 -6.26
CA THR A 81 13.63 10.06 -6.87
C THR A 81 14.04 8.73 -6.25
N LEU A 82 15.35 8.45 -6.15
CA LEU A 82 15.86 7.21 -5.55
C LEU A 82 15.34 7.02 -4.11
N LEU A 83 15.34 8.07 -3.30
CA LEU A 83 14.89 7.99 -1.91
C LEU A 83 13.36 7.85 -1.77
N THR A 84 12.59 8.27 -2.76
CA THR A 84 11.11 8.24 -2.70
C THR A 84 10.48 7.15 -3.55
N MET A 85 11.22 6.42 -4.40
CA MET A 85 10.65 5.48 -5.36
C MET A 85 9.81 4.35 -4.74
N HIS A 86 10.03 4.06 -3.45
CA HIS A 86 9.24 3.08 -2.70
C HIS A 86 7.94 3.68 -2.08
N TRP A 87 7.47 4.84 -2.56
CA TRP A 87 6.21 5.43 -2.09
C TRP A 87 4.99 4.51 -2.29
N GLY A 88 5.07 3.59 -3.25
CA GLY A 88 4.06 2.58 -3.47
C GLY A 88 3.80 1.66 -2.27
N ASP A 89 4.79 1.47 -1.39
CA ASP A 89 4.64 0.66 -0.17
C ASP A 89 3.64 1.28 0.83
N TYR A 90 3.41 2.60 0.77
CA TYR A 90 2.39 3.29 1.59
C TYR A 90 1.24 3.87 0.77
N GLY A 91 1.27 3.74 -0.57
CA GLY A 91 0.13 3.95 -1.47
C GLY A 91 -0.31 5.40 -1.69
N VAL A 92 0.52 6.38 -1.35
CA VAL A 92 0.23 7.82 -1.54
C VAL A 92 1.48 8.52 -2.04
N GLU A 93 1.34 9.30 -3.11
CA GLU A 93 2.44 10.01 -3.76
C GLU A 93 3.16 10.99 -2.79
N PRO A 94 4.46 11.25 -2.99
CA PRO A 94 5.26 12.11 -2.11
C PRO A 94 4.67 13.52 -1.89
N GLU A 95 3.94 14.05 -2.85
CA GLU A 95 3.29 15.37 -2.81
C GLU A 95 2.14 15.42 -1.79
N ARG A 96 1.50 14.29 -1.54
CA ARG A 96 0.33 14.15 -0.67
C ARG A 96 0.63 13.39 0.63
N SER A 97 1.67 12.58 0.66
CA SER A 97 2.04 11.80 1.84
C SER A 97 2.78 12.65 2.87
N ALA A 98 2.45 12.46 4.15
CA ALA A 98 3.25 13.05 5.23
C ALA A 98 4.62 12.36 5.34
N PHE A 99 5.67 13.12 5.64
CA PHE A 99 7.03 12.59 5.77
C PHE A 99 7.15 11.45 6.79
N VAL A 100 6.29 11.41 7.79
CA VAL A 100 6.26 10.30 8.75
C VAL A 100 5.88 8.97 8.08
N ALA A 101 5.01 8.94 7.07
CA ALA A 101 4.67 7.71 6.35
C ALA A 101 5.90 7.16 5.62
N HIS A 102 6.62 8.02 4.89
CA HIS A 102 7.90 7.71 4.28
C HIS A 102 8.93 7.22 5.32
N ALA A 103 9.08 7.93 6.43
CA ALA A 103 10.03 7.59 7.49
C ALA A 103 9.72 6.23 8.14
N MET A 104 8.45 5.86 8.27
CA MET A 104 8.04 4.54 8.77
C MET A 104 8.52 3.41 7.87
N ILE A 105 8.38 3.54 6.56
CA ILE A 105 8.84 2.54 5.59
C ILE A 105 10.37 2.46 5.57
N VAL A 106 11.07 3.60 5.47
CA VAL A 106 12.53 3.61 5.51
C VAL A 106 13.06 3.02 6.81
N GLY A 107 12.49 3.42 7.95
CA GLY A 107 12.88 2.90 9.26
C GLY A 107 12.62 1.40 9.42
N HIS A 108 11.54 0.88 8.83
CA HIS A 108 11.23 -0.53 8.78
C HIS A 108 12.34 -1.31 8.05
N TYR A 109 12.69 -0.89 6.83
CA TYR A 109 13.74 -1.54 6.04
C TYR A 109 15.14 -1.45 6.66
N MET A 110 15.43 -0.42 7.48
CA MET A 110 16.72 -0.32 8.19
C MET A 110 16.93 -1.46 9.20
N ASN A 111 15.85 -2.08 9.68
CA ASN A 111 15.90 -3.21 10.60
C ASN A 111 15.88 -4.58 9.90
N GLY A 112 15.88 -4.60 8.57
CA GLY A 112 15.77 -5.80 7.73
C GLY A 112 14.36 -6.06 7.26
N ALA A 113 14.23 -6.99 6.32
CA ALA A 113 12.96 -7.44 5.79
C ALA A 113 12.87 -8.97 5.89
N TRP A 114 11.69 -9.48 6.16
CA TRP A 114 11.42 -10.92 6.29
C TRP A 114 10.24 -11.29 5.42
N PHE A 115 10.31 -12.47 4.85
CA PHE A 115 9.22 -13.03 4.08
C PHE A 115 8.88 -14.42 4.65
N PRO A 116 7.60 -14.77 4.84
CA PRO A 116 7.22 -16.05 5.42
C PRO A 116 7.58 -17.20 4.48
N ARG A 117 8.27 -18.20 4.99
CA ARG A 117 8.51 -19.45 4.25
C ARG A 117 7.18 -20.10 3.88
N GLY A 118 7.02 -20.51 2.64
CA GLY A 118 5.75 -21.01 2.10
C GLY A 118 4.75 -19.92 1.69
N GLY A 119 5.24 -18.66 1.55
CA GLY A 119 4.47 -17.56 1.00
C GLY A 119 3.62 -16.78 2.01
N SER A 120 3.11 -15.63 1.59
CA SER A 120 2.30 -14.73 2.43
C SER A 120 1.00 -15.36 2.95
N GLY A 121 0.44 -16.34 2.24
CA GLY A 121 -0.74 -17.11 2.67
C GLY A 121 -0.56 -17.86 4.00
N GLN A 122 0.69 -18.10 4.43
CA GLN A 122 0.96 -18.70 5.75
C GLN A 122 0.44 -17.85 6.89
N ILE A 123 0.50 -16.53 6.77
CA ILE A 123 -0.01 -15.60 7.80
C ILE A 123 -1.50 -15.83 8.01
N SER A 124 -2.28 -15.88 6.92
CA SER A 124 -3.71 -16.14 6.99
C SER A 124 -4.03 -17.52 7.54
N ARG A 125 -3.31 -18.56 7.12
CA ARG A 125 -3.50 -19.94 7.62
C ARG A 125 -3.26 -20.04 9.12
N MET A 126 -2.18 -19.45 9.62
CA MET A 126 -1.88 -19.45 11.06
C MET A 126 -2.95 -18.76 11.91
N ILE A 127 -3.52 -17.66 11.38
CA ILE A 127 -4.62 -16.94 12.04
C ILE A 127 -5.90 -17.80 11.98
N GLU A 128 -6.22 -18.40 10.84
CA GLU A 128 -7.36 -19.29 10.67
C GLU A 128 -7.33 -20.46 11.67
N GLU A 129 -6.19 -21.14 11.79
CA GLU A 129 -6.00 -22.21 12.77
C GLU A 129 -6.33 -21.76 14.20
N LYS A 130 -5.90 -20.56 14.59
CA LYS A 130 -6.17 -19.99 15.91
C LYS A 130 -7.65 -19.65 16.10
N ILE A 131 -8.31 -19.10 15.08
CA ILE A 131 -9.76 -18.81 15.11
C ILE A 131 -10.52 -20.10 15.35
N ARG A 132 -10.27 -21.14 14.52
CA ARG A 132 -10.96 -22.44 14.60
C ARG A 132 -10.68 -23.16 15.92
N ALA A 133 -9.43 -23.14 16.40
CA ALA A 133 -9.06 -23.74 17.68
C ALA A 133 -9.76 -23.12 18.89
N ASN A 134 -10.22 -21.87 18.76
CA ASN A 134 -10.99 -21.18 19.79
C ASN A 134 -12.52 -21.18 19.52
N GLY A 135 -13.01 -22.09 18.66
CA GLY A 135 -14.43 -22.24 18.35
C GLY A 135 -14.99 -21.18 17.40
N GLY A 136 -14.13 -20.40 16.76
CA GLY A 136 -14.55 -19.43 15.76
C GLY A 136 -14.75 -20.07 14.38
N GLU A 137 -15.47 -19.38 13.53
CA GLU A 137 -15.79 -19.80 12.16
C GLU A 137 -15.26 -18.79 11.14
N ILE A 138 -14.77 -19.30 10.00
CA ILE A 138 -14.40 -18.50 8.84
C ILE A 138 -15.22 -18.97 7.65
N ARG A 139 -15.98 -18.06 7.06
CA ARG A 139 -16.79 -18.28 5.87
C ARG A 139 -16.26 -17.44 4.73
N VAL A 140 -16.10 -18.03 3.57
CA VAL A 140 -15.71 -17.39 2.31
C VAL A 140 -16.91 -17.34 1.37
N SER A 141 -16.82 -16.60 0.27
CA SER A 141 -17.93 -16.37 -0.66
C SER A 141 -19.17 -15.74 0.02
N GLN A 142 -18.93 -14.94 1.06
CA GLN A 142 -19.96 -14.22 1.80
C GLN A 142 -19.79 -12.72 1.58
N SER A 143 -20.76 -12.09 0.92
CA SER A 143 -20.77 -10.64 0.72
C SER A 143 -21.56 -9.98 1.84
N VAL A 144 -20.90 -9.11 2.61
CA VAL A 144 -21.61 -8.29 3.60
C VAL A 144 -22.21 -7.08 2.90
N GLU A 145 -23.53 -6.97 2.93
CA GLU A 145 -24.27 -5.89 2.26
C GLU A 145 -24.55 -4.71 3.19
N GLU A 146 -24.74 -4.96 4.49
CA GLU A 146 -25.15 -3.94 5.44
C GLU A 146 -24.68 -4.29 6.86
N ILE A 147 -24.30 -3.27 7.63
CA ILE A 147 -24.16 -3.35 9.09
C ILE A 147 -25.50 -2.95 9.71
N LEU A 148 -26.15 -3.91 10.38
CA LEU A 148 -27.44 -3.70 11.02
C LEU A 148 -27.28 -2.85 12.27
N VAL A 149 -28.03 -1.76 12.36
CA VAL A 149 -27.98 -0.83 13.50
C VAL A 149 -29.35 -0.74 14.18
N GLN A 150 -29.39 -0.89 15.51
CA GLN A 150 -30.56 -0.69 16.35
C GLN A 150 -30.19 0.19 17.54
N ASN A 151 -30.99 1.20 17.82
CA ASN A 151 -30.79 2.14 18.93
C ASN A 151 -29.34 2.74 18.97
N GLY A 152 -28.78 3.06 17.80
CA GLY A 152 -27.44 3.65 17.67
C GLY A 152 -26.28 2.68 17.87
N ARG A 153 -26.52 1.37 17.91
CA ARG A 153 -25.49 0.33 18.09
C ARG A 153 -25.54 -0.66 16.92
N ALA A 154 -24.36 -1.09 16.46
CA ALA A 154 -24.26 -2.22 15.55
C ALA A 154 -24.68 -3.50 16.29
N VAL A 155 -25.57 -4.29 15.66
CA VAL A 155 -26.16 -5.50 16.26
C VAL A 155 -26.03 -6.73 15.38
N GLY A 156 -25.46 -6.60 14.19
CA GLY A 156 -25.28 -7.68 13.24
C GLY A 156 -24.91 -7.19 11.86
N VAL A 157 -24.95 -8.09 10.92
CA VAL A 157 -24.70 -7.83 9.49
C VAL A 157 -25.70 -8.56 8.63
N ARG A 158 -26.03 -7.99 7.45
CA ARG A 158 -26.76 -8.69 6.38
C ARG A 158 -25.72 -9.24 5.39
N ILE A 159 -25.84 -10.51 5.07
CA ILE A 159 -24.89 -11.26 4.28
C ILE A 159 -25.60 -11.88 3.08
N THR A 160 -24.97 -11.83 1.93
CA THR A 160 -25.37 -12.61 0.74
C THR A 160 -24.34 -13.71 0.52
N ASP A 161 -24.76 -14.96 0.67
CA ASP A 161 -23.95 -16.13 0.31
C ASP A 161 -23.98 -16.32 -1.20
N THR A 162 -22.79 -16.26 -1.81
CA THR A 162 -22.59 -16.42 -3.25
C THR A 162 -21.88 -17.74 -3.60
N SER A 163 -21.79 -18.68 -2.66
CA SER A 163 -21.12 -19.99 -2.89
C SER A 163 -21.92 -20.92 -3.77
N GLY A 164 -23.25 -20.76 -3.81
CA GLY A 164 -24.17 -21.55 -4.62
C GLY A 164 -24.52 -20.92 -5.97
N THR A 165 -25.31 -21.64 -6.77
CA THR A 165 -25.84 -21.14 -8.05
C THR A 165 -26.86 -20.02 -7.89
N HIS A 166 -27.52 -19.95 -6.74
CA HIS A 166 -28.47 -18.91 -6.37
C HIS A 166 -28.01 -18.23 -5.08
N PRO A 167 -27.76 -16.91 -5.08
CA PRO A 167 -27.39 -16.19 -3.88
C PRO A 167 -28.49 -16.25 -2.82
N VAL A 168 -28.11 -16.49 -1.56
CA VAL A 168 -29.02 -16.51 -0.41
C VAL A 168 -28.65 -15.40 0.56
N THR A 169 -29.63 -14.55 0.89
CA THR A 169 -29.40 -13.45 1.85
C THR A 169 -29.96 -13.81 3.22
N TYR A 170 -29.18 -13.55 4.27
CA TYR A 170 -29.53 -13.79 5.67
C TYR A 170 -28.90 -12.76 6.61
N GLU A 171 -29.27 -12.78 7.88
CA GLU A 171 -28.70 -11.89 8.89
C GLU A 171 -27.97 -12.70 9.96
N GLU A 172 -26.79 -12.22 10.35
CA GLU A 172 -26.06 -12.70 11.52
C GLU A 172 -26.04 -11.63 12.59
N ARG A 173 -26.29 -12.03 13.84
CA ARG A 173 -26.31 -11.12 14.99
C ARG A 173 -25.08 -11.30 15.87
N ALA A 174 -24.47 -10.19 16.27
CA ALA A 174 -23.34 -10.18 17.18
C ALA A 174 -23.32 -8.90 18.02
N PRO A 175 -22.85 -8.94 19.27
CA PRO A 175 -22.75 -7.76 20.12
C PRO A 175 -21.62 -6.80 19.72
N ILE A 176 -20.65 -7.27 18.95
CA ILE A 176 -19.51 -6.50 18.44
C ILE A 176 -19.33 -6.81 16.96
N ILE A 177 -19.27 -5.77 16.14
CA ILE A 177 -18.97 -5.86 14.70
C ILE A 177 -17.64 -5.17 14.44
N VAL A 178 -16.70 -5.89 13.82
CA VAL A 178 -15.40 -5.35 13.39
C VAL A 178 -15.37 -5.30 11.86
N SER A 179 -15.25 -4.11 11.28
CA SER A 179 -15.17 -3.92 9.85
C SER A 179 -13.72 -3.75 9.41
N GLY A 180 -13.20 -4.69 8.61
CA GLY A 180 -11.86 -4.66 8.03
C GLY A 180 -11.81 -4.29 6.54
N VAL A 181 -12.95 -3.92 5.93
CA VAL A 181 -13.06 -3.66 4.47
C VAL A 181 -12.64 -2.24 4.05
N GLY A 182 -12.10 -1.45 4.98
CA GLY A 182 -11.70 -0.07 4.73
C GLY A 182 -12.76 0.95 5.10
N ALA A 183 -12.31 2.20 5.31
CA ALA A 183 -13.18 3.27 5.80
C ALA A 183 -14.25 3.67 4.78
N SER A 184 -13.89 3.78 3.49
CA SER A 184 -14.84 4.16 2.44
C SER A 184 -16.02 3.17 2.37
N GLU A 185 -15.73 1.89 2.24
CA GLU A 185 -16.74 0.83 2.19
C GLU A 185 -17.60 0.82 3.47
N THR A 186 -16.96 0.91 4.63
CA THR A 186 -17.68 0.89 5.92
C THR A 186 -18.65 2.06 6.06
N TYR A 187 -18.18 3.29 5.80
CA TYR A 187 -18.96 4.49 6.07
C TYR A 187 -19.91 4.91 4.94
N ASN A 188 -19.58 4.60 3.68
CA ASN A 188 -20.38 5.02 2.53
C ASN A 188 -21.33 3.94 2.03
N ARG A 189 -21.03 2.65 2.26
CA ARG A 189 -21.85 1.53 1.77
C ARG A 189 -22.49 0.71 2.90
N LEU A 190 -21.70 0.24 3.88
CA LEU A 190 -22.20 -0.73 4.86
C LEU A 190 -23.03 -0.10 5.98
N LEU A 191 -22.69 1.12 6.40
CA LEU A 191 -23.46 1.84 7.44
C LEU A 191 -24.60 2.64 6.83
N PRO A 192 -25.74 2.77 7.55
CA PRO A 192 -26.84 3.65 7.13
C PRO A 192 -26.33 5.09 6.91
N THR A 193 -26.65 5.66 5.73
CA THR A 193 -26.27 7.04 5.38
C THR A 193 -27.31 8.07 5.80
N GLN A 194 -28.49 7.62 6.26
CA GLN A 194 -29.61 8.45 6.71
C GLN A 194 -29.88 8.25 8.19
N GLY A 195 -30.79 9.06 8.73
CA GLY A 195 -31.20 8.99 10.14
C GLY A 195 -30.10 9.43 11.12
N SER A 196 -30.17 8.94 12.35
CA SER A 196 -29.22 9.30 13.43
C SER A 196 -27.80 8.86 13.14
N ILE A 197 -27.59 7.65 12.58
CA ILE A 197 -26.28 7.14 12.21
C ILE A 197 -25.69 7.92 11.04
N GLY A 198 -26.52 8.25 10.03
CA GLY A 198 -26.10 9.10 8.92
C GLY A 198 -25.56 10.44 9.40
N LYS A 199 -26.23 11.09 10.34
CA LYS A 199 -25.77 12.36 10.95
C LYS A 199 -24.49 12.16 11.77
N LEU A 200 -24.41 11.11 12.60
CA LEU A 200 -23.25 10.83 13.44
C LEU A 200 -21.97 10.57 12.63
N THR A 201 -22.12 9.95 11.46
CA THR A 201 -20.97 9.56 10.60
C THR A 201 -20.70 10.53 9.45
N GLU A 202 -21.46 11.61 9.32
CA GLU A 202 -21.36 12.57 8.21
C GLU A 202 -19.97 13.21 8.09
N GLU A 203 -19.39 13.66 9.21
CA GLU A 203 -18.05 14.25 9.19
C GLU A 203 -16.96 13.24 8.79
N ARG A 204 -17.13 11.96 9.12
CA ARG A 204 -16.22 10.89 8.66
C ARG A 204 -16.34 10.71 7.15
N ARG A 205 -17.56 10.66 6.58
CA ARG A 205 -17.75 10.58 5.13
C ARG A 205 -17.18 11.79 4.40
N LYS A 206 -17.39 13.01 4.92
CA LYS A 206 -16.81 14.22 4.37
C LYS A 206 -15.27 14.18 4.40
N ALA A 207 -14.68 13.66 5.48
CA ALA A 207 -13.23 13.50 5.59
C ALA A 207 -12.70 12.49 4.55
N ILE A 208 -13.37 11.34 4.40
CA ILE A 208 -13.03 10.31 3.39
C ILE A 208 -13.11 10.91 1.97
N ALA A 209 -14.19 11.64 1.66
CA ALA A 209 -14.37 12.27 0.35
C ALA A 209 -13.26 13.30 0.05
N ARG A 210 -12.83 14.09 1.06
CA ARG A 210 -11.72 15.05 0.90
C ARG A 210 -10.37 14.38 0.68
N MET A 211 -10.15 13.22 1.28
CA MET A 211 -8.90 12.46 1.08
C MET A 211 -8.79 11.90 -0.33
N GLY A 212 -9.92 11.63 -0.99
CA GLY A 212 -9.97 11.02 -2.30
C GLY A 212 -9.46 9.58 -2.31
N HIS A 213 -9.26 9.04 -3.51
CA HIS A 213 -8.66 7.73 -3.71
C HIS A 213 -7.13 7.84 -3.67
N GLY A 214 -6.46 6.81 -3.15
CA GLY A 214 -5.03 6.62 -3.32
C GLY A 214 -4.67 6.19 -4.73
N GLY A 215 -3.39 5.98 -5.00
CA GLY A 215 -2.94 5.35 -6.23
C GLY A 215 -3.48 3.92 -6.33
N THR A 216 -3.59 3.42 -7.55
CA THR A 216 -3.84 2.00 -7.83
C THR A 216 -2.64 1.38 -8.51
N ALA A 217 -2.64 0.08 -8.72
CA ALA A 217 -1.55 -0.63 -9.36
C ALA A 217 -2.05 -1.57 -10.46
N VAL A 218 -1.23 -1.70 -11.49
CA VAL A 218 -1.30 -2.79 -12.46
C VAL A 218 -0.25 -3.81 -12.03
N ILE A 219 -0.66 -5.08 -11.93
CA ILE A 219 0.21 -6.17 -11.53
C ILE A 219 0.22 -7.22 -12.64
N VAL A 220 1.42 -7.60 -13.08
CA VAL A 220 1.64 -8.71 -14.02
C VAL A 220 2.24 -9.88 -13.23
N TYR A 221 1.51 -10.98 -13.14
CA TYR A 221 1.99 -12.23 -12.55
C TYR A 221 2.59 -13.10 -13.63
N ILE A 222 3.79 -13.61 -13.39
CA ILE A 222 4.56 -14.35 -14.39
C ILE A 222 5.09 -15.64 -13.77
N THR A 223 4.99 -16.72 -14.51
CA THR A 223 5.74 -17.95 -14.27
C THR A 223 6.94 -17.96 -15.20
N LEU A 224 8.12 -18.21 -14.66
CA LEU A 224 9.39 -18.25 -15.38
C LEU A 224 9.87 -19.70 -15.49
N ASP A 225 10.65 -20.01 -16.52
CA ASP A 225 11.36 -21.29 -16.63
C ASP A 225 12.48 -21.39 -15.60
N HIS A 226 13.15 -20.25 -15.34
CA HIS A 226 14.21 -20.09 -14.34
C HIS A 226 14.30 -18.64 -13.87
N TYR A 227 14.96 -18.39 -12.76
CA TYR A 227 15.26 -17.02 -12.32
C TYR A 227 16.43 -16.45 -13.10
N PRO A 228 16.44 -15.13 -13.42
CA PRO A 228 17.60 -14.45 -13.98
C PRO A 228 18.82 -14.60 -13.06
N GLU A 229 20.02 -14.58 -13.66
CA GLU A 229 21.26 -14.67 -12.89
C GLU A 229 21.42 -13.52 -11.89
N GLY A 230 21.95 -13.83 -10.72
CA GLY A 230 22.24 -12.84 -9.68
C GLY A 230 21.04 -12.40 -8.85
N ILE A 231 19.84 -12.98 -9.04
CA ILE A 231 18.66 -12.69 -8.22
C ILE A 231 18.80 -13.39 -6.87
N ASP A 232 18.80 -12.60 -5.79
CA ASP A 232 18.94 -13.07 -4.41
C ASP A 232 17.63 -13.01 -3.59
N GLY A 233 16.50 -12.72 -4.27
CA GLY A 233 15.19 -12.52 -3.65
C GLY A 233 14.93 -11.08 -3.18
N SER A 234 15.87 -10.16 -3.38
CA SER A 234 15.62 -8.72 -3.16
C SER A 234 14.58 -8.19 -4.13
N ASN A 235 13.79 -7.23 -3.67
CA ASN A 235 12.91 -6.46 -4.54
C ASN A 235 13.72 -5.48 -5.38
N ILE A 236 13.30 -5.28 -6.63
CA ILE A 236 13.96 -4.39 -7.58
C ILE A 236 13.01 -3.26 -7.94
N TRP A 237 13.49 -2.03 -7.83
CA TRP A 237 12.78 -0.84 -8.26
C TRP A 237 13.46 -0.30 -9.50
N ILE A 238 12.70 -0.22 -10.60
CA ILE A 238 13.15 0.29 -11.90
C ILE A 238 12.59 1.69 -12.10
N ASN A 239 13.47 2.61 -12.51
CA ASN A 239 13.09 3.94 -12.97
C ASN A 239 14.03 4.35 -14.11
N GLU A 240 13.51 4.34 -15.34
CA GLU A 240 14.21 4.83 -16.54
C GLU A 240 14.03 6.34 -16.76
N GLY A 241 13.17 7.00 -15.96
CA GLY A 241 12.95 8.43 -16.03
C GLY A 241 14.02 9.24 -15.29
N ASP A 242 14.04 10.55 -15.54
CA ASP A 242 14.94 11.50 -14.86
C ASP A 242 14.39 11.94 -13.48
N GLY A 243 13.22 11.46 -13.09
CA GLY A 243 12.54 11.80 -11.84
C GLY A 243 11.75 13.10 -11.88
N SER A 244 11.57 13.70 -13.05
CA SER A 244 10.75 14.90 -13.24
C SER A 244 9.30 14.58 -13.63
N GLN A 245 9.03 13.32 -14.01
CA GLN A 245 7.73 12.89 -14.49
C GLN A 245 6.67 12.97 -13.39
N THR A 246 5.53 13.51 -13.78
CA THR A 246 4.32 13.54 -12.93
C THR A 246 3.63 12.18 -12.90
N PRO A 247 2.80 11.88 -11.89
CA PRO A 247 1.97 10.66 -11.86
C PRO A 247 1.10 10.48 -13.11
N ALA A 248 0.57 11.57 -13.67
CA ALA A 248 -0.23 11.54 -14.90
C ALA A 248 0.60 11.14 -16.13
N GLU A 249 1.83 11.64 -16.26
CA GLU A 249 2.74 11.26 -17.35
C GLU A 249 3.17 9.80 -17.23
N LEU A 250 3.49 9.32 -16.04
CA LEU A 250 3.80 7.91 -15.78
C LEU A 250 2.60 7.00 -16.09
N THR A 251 1.40 7.42 -15.70
CA THR A 251 0.15 6.74 -16.07
C THR A 251 -0.01 6.65 -17.58
N THR A 252 0.14 7.77 -18.30
CA THR A 252 0.03 7.83 -19.76
C THR A 252 1.05 6.92 -20.44
N SER A 253 2.30 6.92 -19.99
CA SER A 253 3.34 6.04 -20.51
C SER A 253 2.98 4.57 -20.34
N LEU A 254 2.47 4.18 -19.16
CA LEU A 254 2.04 2.80 -18.90
C LEU A 254 0.89 2.38 -19.80
N LEU A 255 -0.15 3.22 -19.94
CA LEU A 255 -1.31 2.94 -20.78
C LEU A 255 -0.91 2.76 -22.27
N ASN A 256 0.10 3.49 -22.72
CA ASN A 256 0.65 3.41 -24.08
C ASN A 256 1.66 2.24 -24.26
N GLY A 257 1.92 1.43 -23.24
CA GLY A 257 2.85 0.29 -23.30
C GLY A 257 4.33 0.69 -23.27
N THR A 258 4.64 1.90 -22.82
CA THR A 258 6.01 2.41 -22.65
C THR A 258 6.29 2.83 -21.20
N PRO A 259 6.07 1.94 -20.22
CA PRO A 259 6.28 2.27 -18.81
C PRO A 259 7.73 2.65 -18.54
N GLN A 260 7.93 3.58 -17.61
CA GLN A 260 9.25 4.04 -17.18
C GLN A 260 9.58 3.57 -15.77
N THR A 261 8.59 3.09 -15.02
CA THR A 261 8.77 2.66 -13.63
C THR A 261 8.14 1.29 -13.42
N ALA A 262 8.82 0.46 -12.64
CA ALA A 262 8.27 -0.81 -12.19
C ALA A 262 8.90 -1.23 -10.85
N PHE A 263 8.14 -1.97 -10.07
CA PHE A 263 8.62 -2.77 -8.96
C PHE A 263 8.59 -4.24 -9.39
N VAL A 264 9.68 -4.97 -9.13
CA VAL A 264 9.78 -6.40 -9.45
C VAL A 264 10.06 -7.19 -8.19
N SER A 265 9.32 -8.27 -8.01
CA SER A 265 9.44 -9.19 -6.88
C SER A 265 9.46 -10.62 -7.36
N PHE A 266 10.17 -11.48 -6.64
CA PHE A 266 10.29 -12.92 -6.91
C PHE A 266 9.72 -13.72 -5.72
N PRO A 267 8.37 -13.79 -5.60
CA PRO A 267 7.73 -14.39 -4.42
C PRO A 267 8.03 -15.87 -4.26
N GLY A 268 8.11 -16.64 -5.33
CA GLY A 268 8.46 -18.07 -5.28
C GLY A 268 9.84 -18.32 -4.67
N LEU A 269 10.85 -17.52 -5.07
CA LEU A 269 12.20 -17.60 -4.50
C LEU A 269 12.20 -17.29 -3.00
N LYS A 270 11.49 -16.24 -2.58
CA LYS A 270 11.37 -15.86 -1.16
C LYS A 270 10.63 -16.89 -0.32
N ALA A 271 9.60 -17.50 -0.90
CA ALA A 271 8.80 -18.54 -0.24
C ALA A 271 9.55 -19.86 -0.13
N GLY A 272 10.59 -20.09 -0.95
CA GLY A 272 11.23 -21.39 -1.13
C GLY A 272 10.35 -22.34 -1.94
N ASP A 273 9.60 -21.79 -2.92
CA ASP A 273 8.71 -22.56 -3.80
C ASP A 273 9.51 -23.26 -4.89
N GLN A 274 8.92 -24.34 -5.44
CA GLN A 274 9.51 -25.09 -6.55
C GLN A 274 9.34 -24.38 -7.92
N TYR A 275 8.40 -23.43 -8.01
CA TYR A 275 8.12 -22.71 -9.24
C TYR A 275 8.79 -21.33 -9.22
N ALA A 276 9.45 -20.99 -10.31
CA ALA A 276 9.98 -19.67 -10.51
C ALA A 276 8.85 -18.69 -10.86
N THR A 277 8.59 -17.74 -10.00
CA THR A 277 7.53 -16.74 -10.20
C THR A 277 8.05 -15.34 -10.02
N ALA A 278 7.51 -14.40 -10.81
CA ALA A 278 7.77 -12.99 -10.70
C ALA A 278 6.46 -12.18 -10.67
N GLU A 279 6.50 -11.05 -10.01
CA GLU A 279 5.44 -10.03 -10.02
C GLU A 279 6.06 -8.71 -10.48
N ILE A 280 5.45 -8.09 -11.50
CA ILE A 280 5.80 -6.74 -11.93
C ILE A 280 4.65 -5.83 -11.54
N VAL A 281 4.94 -4.81 -10.75
CA VAL A 281 3.94 -3.84 -10.27
C VAL A 281 4.31 -2.46 -10.81
N SER A 282 3.33 -1.77 -11.39
CA SER A 282 3.45 -0.35 -11.74
C SER A 282 2.25 0.42 -11.21
N PHE A 283 2.51 1.60 -10.67
CA PHE A 283 1.47 2.45 -10.11
C PHE A 283 0.83 3.31 -11.20
N VAL A 284 -0.47 3.54 -11.06
CA VAL A 284 -1.29 4.23 -12.06
C VAL A 284 -2.40 5.00 -11.35
N GLU A 285 -2.82 6.11 -11.92
CA GLU A 285 -3.98 6.84 -11.39
C GLU A 285 -5.26 6.03 -11.61
N ALA A 286 -6.06 5.85 -10.56
CA ALA A 286 -7.30 5.08 -10.60
C ALA A 286 -8.28 5.62 -11.66
N GLY A 287 -8.25 6.92 -11.93
CA GLY A 287 -9.07 7.57 -12.96
C GLY A 287 -8.88 7.04 -14.38
N ALA A 288 -7.73 6.41 -14.67
CA ALA A 288 -7.44 5.80 -15.97
C ALA A 288 -8.40 4.65 -16.35
N PHE A 289 -9.03 4.02 -15.36
CA PHE A 289 -9.95 2.88 -15.54
C PHE A 289 -11.42 3.26 -15.39
N ARG A 290 -11.76 4.54 -15.27
CA ARG A 290 -13.12 5.01 -15.01
C ARG A 290 -14.12 4.55 -16.07
N THR A 291 -13.71 4.41 -17.33
CA THR A 291 -14.56 3.93 -18.43
C THR A 291 -15.15 2.54 -18.14
N TRP A 292 -14.50 1.74 -17.31
CA TRP A 292 -14.91 0.37 -16.96
C TRP A 292 -15.43 0.23 -15.53
N GLU A 293 -15.71 1.35 -14.82
CA GLU A 293 -16.10 1.35 -13.41
C GLU A 293 -17.39 0.56 -13.17
N ASP A 294 -18.38 0.71 -14.05
CA ASP A 294 -19.69 0.06 -13.96
C ASP A 294 -19.74 -1.32 -14.66
N THR A 295 -18.60 -1.86 -15.10
CA THR A 295 -18.57 -3.15 -15.80
C THR A 295 -18.22 -4.31 -14.87
N MET A 296 -18.71 -5.51 -15.20
CA MET A 296 -18.41 -6.71 -14.42
C MET A 296 -17.04 -7.31 -14.77
N LYS A 297 -16.41 -7.95 -13.79
CA LYS A 297 -15.19 -8.72 -14.02
C LYS A 297 -15.48 -9.84 -15.03
N GLY A 298 -14.69 -9.87 -16.10
CA GLY A 298 -14.83 -10.85 -17.19
C GLY A 298 -15.72 -10.40 -18.36
N ASP A 299 -16.37 -9.23 -18.24
CA ASP A 299 -17.24 -8.65 -19.28
C ASP A 299 -16.94 -7.16 -19.50
N ARG A 300 -15.65 -6.82 -19.66
CA ARG A 300 -15.19 -5.45 -19.88
C ARG A 300 -14.91 -5.10 -21.34
N GLY A 301 -15.07 -6.07 -22.23
CA GLY A 301 -14.89 -5.90 -23.66
C GLY A 301 -13.43 -5.96 -24.14
N SER A 302 -13.27 -6.04 -25.46
CA SER A 302 -11.99 -6.21 -26.16
C SER A 302 -10.99 -5.06 -25.90
N ASP A 303 -11.49 -3.84 -25.74
CA ASP A 303 -10.64 -2.67 -25.51
C ASP A 303 -9.92 -2.74 -24.17
N TYR A 304 -10.60 -3.25 -23.15
CA TYR A 304 -10.00 -3.50 -21.84
C TYR A 304 -8.92 -4.59 -21.89
N ASP A 305 -9.17 -5.67 -22.64
CA ASP A 305 -8.21 -6.76 -22.81
C ASP A 305 -7.00 -6.32 -23.65
N LEU A 306 -7.22 -5.48 -24.67
CA LEU A 306 -6.13 -4.87 -25.43
C LEU A 306 -5.28 -3.97 -24.55
N LEU A 307 -5.89 -3.12 -23.74
CA LEU A 307 -5.19 -2.24 -22.80
C LEU A 307 -4.35 -3.05 -21.81
N LYS A 308 -4.93 -4.08 -21.18
CA LYS A 308 -4.19 -4.99 -20.28
C LYS A 308 -2.98 -5.61 -20.97
N SER A 309 -3.17 -6.12 -22.18
CA SER A 309 -2.10 -6.78 -22.95
C SER A 309 -1.00 -5.78 -23.35
N THR A 310 -1.36 -4.55 -23.65
CA THR A 310 -0.41 -3.48 -23.98
C THR A 310 0.44 -3.10 -22.76
N MET A 311 -0.19 -2.85 -21.62
CA MET A 311 0.53 -2.57 -20.38
C MET A 311 1.44 -3.73 -19.96
N ALA A 312 0.93 -4.97 -20.02
CA ALA A 312 1.71 -6.14 -19.63
C ALA A 312 2.95 -6.34 -20.51
N ARG A 313 2.82 -6.27 -21.83
CA ARG A 313 3.97 -6.33 -22.75
C ARG A 313 4.98 -5.24 -22.49
N GLY A 314 4.52 -4.00 -22.27
CA GLY A 314 5.39 -2.88 -21.95
C GLY A 314 6.18 -3.09 -20.66
N LEU A 315 5.52 -3.57 -19.61
CA LEU A 315 6.15 -3.87 -18.32
C LEU A 315 7.17 -5.01 -18.43
N ILE A 316 6.84 -6.08 -19.12
CA ILE A 316 7.78 -7.19 -19.36
C ILE A 316 9.00 -6.68 -20.13
N ALA A 317 8.80 -5.89 -21.19
CA ALA A 317 9.89 -5.32 -21.97
C ALA A 317 10.79 -4.35 -21.16
N LEU A 318 10.21 -3.59 -20.21
CA LEU A 318 10.97 -2.74 -19.30
C LEU A 318 11.88 -3.59 -18.39
N VAL A 319 11.33 -4.66 -17.82
CA VAL A 319 12.07 -5.54 -16.93
C VAL A 319 13.18 -6.30 -17.68
N ASP A 320 12.88 -6.85 -18.86
CA ASP A 320 13.84 -7.59 -19.69
C ASP A 320 15.05 -6.72 -20.09
N ARG A 321 14.85 -5.44 -20.39
CA ARG A 321 15.95 -4.49 -20.64
C ARG A 321 16.83 -4.24 -19.41
N THR A 322 16.24 -4.31 -18.24
CA THR A 322 16.93 -3.98 -16.96
C THR A 322 17.57 -5.21 -16.33
N LEU A 323 16.95 -6.37 -16.49
CA LEU A 323 17.36 -7.67 -15.95
C LEU A 323 17.58 -8.65 -17.09
N PRO A 324 18.76 -8.70 -17.70
CA PRO A 324 19.02 -9.61 -18.81
C PRO A 324 18.75 -11.06 -18.43
N GLY A 325 18.00 -11.76 -19.30
CA GLY A 325 17.59 -13.14 -19.08
C GLY A 325 16.31 -13.29 -18.25
N PHE A 326 15.53 -12.24 -18.11
CA PHE A 326 14.19 -12.26 -17.49
C PHE A 326 13.13 -12.89 -18.40
#